data_119996b55aa7efc464b02c5ac7b9dd10
#
_entry.id   119996b55aa7efc464b02c5ac7b9dd10
#
_cell.length_a   1.000
_cell.length_b   1.000
_cell.length_c   1.000
_cell.angle_alpha   90.00
_cell.angle_beta   90.00
_cell.angle_gamma   90.00
#
_symmetry.space_group_name_H-M   'P 1'
#
loop_
_entity.id
_entity.type
_entity.pdbx_description
1 polymer ?
#
loop_
_entity_poly.entity_id
_entity_poly.type
_entity_poly.pdbx_seq_one_letter_code
_entity_poly.pdbx_strand_id
1 'polypeptide(L)'
;MKKIKLKRSKKQPAPAASRITNETIAEHREQILAGGRRFKYPIQYTKHKLIINTVLISMASIILLLVGCWAVMYPMQNTSTIAYRISRIAMLPVGSVDGEPVRYSDYLVQYRASEYYLNKYGEVKVNSKDWYVQLDDIKYRSMNLAQQAAYARK
;
A
#
# COMPACT_ATOMS: atom_id res chain seq x y z
N MET A 1 11.60 53.16 -5.70
CA MET A 1 12.67 52.26 -5.25
C MET A 1 12.99 52.53 -3.77
N LYS A 2 12.53 51.66 -2.85
CA LYS A 2 12.80 51.84 -1.40
C LYS A 2 14.15 51.18 -1.06
N LYS A 3 15.12 51.97 -0.64
CA LYS A 3 16.43 51.50 -0.18
C LYS A 3 16.29 50.83 1.19
N ILE A 4 16.55 49.52 1.24
CA ILE A 4 16.62 48.75 2.48
C ILE A 4 17.92 49.10 3.21
N LYS A 5 17.82 49.84 4.33
CA LYS A 5 18.96 50.12 5.22
C LYS A 5 19.25 48.83 6.02
N LEU A 6 20.34 48.16 5.70
CA LEU A 6 20.90 47.09 6.51
C LEU A 6 21.40 47.67 7.86
N LYS A 7 20.72 47.32 8.96
CA LYS A 7 21.13 47.65 10.31
C LYS A 7 22.38 46.82 10.65
N ARG A 8 23.55 47.40 10.62
CA ARG A 8 24.79 46.77 11.10
C ARG A 8 24.60 46.40 12.57
N SER A 9 24.59 45.13 12.89
CA SER A 9 24.63 44.59 14.24
C SER A 9 25.96 45.02 14.88
N LYS A 10 25.91 45.79 15.96
CA LYS A 10 27.08 46.12 16.79
C LYS A 10 27.63 44.82 17.35
N LYS A 11 28.86 44.46 16.97
CA LYS A 11 29.61 43.38 17.63
C LYS A 11 29.72 43.69 19.09
N GLN A 12 29.10 42.88 19.94
CA GLN A 12 29.38 42.89 21.39
C GLN A 12 30.85 42.53 21.62
N PRO A 13 31.57 43.23 22.49
CA PRO A 13 32.93 42.85 22.84
C PRO A 13 32.93 41.47 23.48
N ALA A 14 33.87 40.63 23.07
CA ALA A 14 34.05 39.31 23.64
C ALA A 14 34.23 39.41 25.17
N PRO A 15 33.50 38.62 25.97
CA PRO A 15 33.69 38.63 27.42
C PRO A 15 35.12 38.19 27.74
N ALA A 16 35.78 38.94 28.65
CA ALA A 16 37.10 38.62 29.15
C ALA A 16 37.13 37.18 29.65
N ALA A 17 38.19 36.44 29.31
CA ALA A 17 38.36 35.03 29.68
C ALA A 17 38.18 34.86 31.21
N SER A 18 37.00 34.42 31.61
CA SER A 18 36.70 34.07 32.99
C SER A 18 37.46 32.80 33.37
N ARG A 19 38.07 32.80 34.59
CA ARG A 19 38.70 31.59 35.13
C ARG A 19 37.72 30.44 35.06
N ILE A 20 38.17 29.31 34.50
CA ILE A 20 37.39 28.10 34.42
C ILE A 20 37.17 27.56 35.84
N THR A 21 36.00 27.77 36.37
CA THR A 21 35.54 27.21 37.64
C THR A 21 34.58 26.02 37.34
N ASN A 22 34.43 25.14 38.32
CA ASN A 22 33.50 23.99 38.17
C ASN A 22 32.07 24.43 37.84
N GLU A 23 31.64 25.61 38.29
CA GLU A 23 30.34 26.20 37.99
C GLU A 23 30.23 26.61 36.51
N THR A 24 31.25 27.22 35.94
CA THR A 24 31.27 27.59 34.51
C THR A 24 31.27 26.38 33.60
N ILE A 25 31.86 25.28 34.05
CA ILE A 25 31.79 23.99 33.31
C ILE A 25 30.37 23.41 33.38
N ALA A 26 29.69 23.48 34.54
CA ALA A 26 28.34 23.01 34.70
C ALA A 26 27.34 23.81 33.83
N GLU A 27 27.47 25.17 33.85
CA GLU A 27 26.65 26.03 32.99
C GLU A 27 26.87 25.77 31.49
N HIS A 28 28.11 25.59 31.06
CA HIS A 28 28.43 25.25 29.66
C HIS A 28 27.89 23.87 29.27
N ARG A 29 27.92 22.92 30.19
CA ARG A 29 27.36 21.59 29.98
C ARG A 29 25.84 21.65 29.84
N GLU A 30 25.15 22.43 30.65
CA GLU A 30 23.71 22.65 30.54
C GLU A 30 23.33 23.38 29.23
N GLN A 31 24.12 24.39 28.85
CA GLN A 31 23.91 25.09 27.56
C GLN A 31 24.09 24.18 26.36
N ILE A 32 25.10 23.29 26.37
CA ILE A 32 25.34 22.31 25.33
C ILE A 32 24.19 21.28 25.30
N LEU A 33 23.74 20.81 26.46
CA LEU A 33 22.61 19.85 26.53
C LEU A 33 21.30 20.51 26.11
N ALA A 34 21.05 21.76 26.49
CA ALA A 34 19.87 22.52 26.05
C ALA A 34 19.93 22.82 24.54
N GLY A 35 21.11 23.13 24.01
CA GLY A 35 21.34 23.25 22.56
C GLY A 35 21.12 21.94 21.81
N GLY A 36 21.65 20.84 22.35
CA GLY A 36 21.48 19.52 21.78
C GLY A 36 20.01 19.03 21.74
N ARG A 37 19.23 19.38 22.76
CA ARG A 37 17.77 19.10 22.75
C ARG A 37 17.02 19.90 21.70
N ARG A 38 17.45 21.12 21.38
CA ARG A 38 16.87 21.91 20.27
C ARG A 38 17.25 21.36 18.90
N PHE A 39 18.37 20.65 18.76
CA PHE A 39 18.80 20.03 17.51
C PHE A 39 18.11 18.70 17.21
N LYS A 40 17.39 18.11 18.18
CA LYS A 40 16.86 16.75 18.03
C LYS A 40 15.78 16.61 16.93
N TYR A 41 15.11 17.72 16.56
CA TYR A 41 14.16 17.73 15.42
C TYR A 41 14.03 19.15 14.84
N PRO A 42 14.97 19.61 14.01
CA PRO A 42 14.88 20.98 13.57
C PRO A 42 14.10 21.14 12.27
N ILE A 43 13.24 22.14 12.28
CA ILE A 43 13.15 23.19 11.23
C ILE A 43 12.88 22.68 9.80
N GLN A 44 13.44 21.56 9.35
CA GLN A 44 13.20 21.02 8.02
C GLN A 44 11.80 20.44 7.86
N TYR A 45 11.21 19.97 8.96
CA TYR A 45 9.85 19.43 8.95
C TYR A 45 8.81 20.47 8.53
N THR A 46 8.94 21.72 8.97
CA THR A 46 8.01 22.79 8.58
C THR A 46 8.17 23.23 7.12
N LYS A 47 9.39 23.24 6.59
CA LYS A 47 9.65 23.59 5.20
C LYS A 47 9.16 22.52 4.21
N HIS A 48 9.21 21.26 4.62
CA HIS A 48 8.82 20.12 3.78
C HIS A 48 7.47 19.50 4.15
N LYS A 49 6.69 20.17 5.03
CA LYS A 49 5.40 19.65 5.50
C LYS A 49 4.45 19.28 4.36
N LEU A 50 4.39 20.11 3.32
CA LEU A 50 3.55 19.81 2.15
C LEU A 50 4.04 18.56 1.41
N ILE A 51 5.34 18.43 1.20
CA ILE A 51 5.94 17.28 0.50
C ILE A 51 5.71 16.01 1.32
N ILE A 52 5.97 16.04 2.62
CA ILE A 52 5.78 14.91 3.53
C ILE A 52 4.31 14.47 3.54
N ASN A 53 3.38 15.42 3.68
CA ASN A 53 1.94 15.12 3.66
C ASN A 53 1.51 14.52 2.32
N THR A 54 2.00 15.05 1.19
CA THR A 54 1.69 14.53 -0.14
C THR A 54 2.19 13.09 -0.30
N VAL A 55 3.40 12.79 0.15
CA VAL A 55 3.96 11.44 0.12
C VAL A 55 3.15 10.50 1.02
N LEU A 56 2.79 10.91 2.22
CA LEU A 56 1.97 10.10 3.14
C LEU A 56 0.58 9.81 2.57
N ILE A 57 -0.09 10.81 2.00
CA ILE A 57 -1.39 10.66 1.37
C ILE A 57 -1.29 9.72 0.16
N SER A 58 -0.25 9.87 -0.65
CA SER A 58 0.00 9.00 -1.81
C SER A 58 0.21 7.55 -1.38
N MET A 59 1.05 7.30 -0.37
CA MET A 59 1.26 5.95 0.18
C MET A 59 -0.03 5.36 0.76
N ALA A 60 -0.78 6.14 1.53
CA ALA A 60 -2.05 5.70 2.08
C ALA A 60 -3.06 5.33 0.98
N SER A 61 -3.13 6.12 -0.09
CA SER A 61 -3.99 5.85 -1.24
C SER A 61 -3.60 4.56 -1.96
N ILE A 62 -2.31 4.31 -2.15
CA ILE A 62 -1.82 3.07 -2.77
C ILE A 62 -2.18 1.85 -1.90
N ILE A 63 -1.96 1.94 -0.58
CA ILE A 63 -2.30 0.86 0.36
C ILE A 63 -3.82 0.59 0.32
N LEU A 64 -4.63 1.63 0.33
CA LEU A 64 -6.09 1.51 0.28
C LEU A 64 -6.56 0.86 -1.02
N LEU A 65 -5.95 1.20 -2.16
CA LEU A 65 -6.22 0.56 -3.46
C LEU A 65 -5.84 -0.93 -3.44
N LEU A 66 -4.68 -1.28 -2.87
CA LEU A 66 -4.25 -2.68 -2.77
C LEU A 66 -5.18 -3.50 -1.86
N VAL A 67 -5.56 -2.95 -0.71
CA VAL A 67 -6.51 -3.60 0.22
C VAL A 67 -7.90 -3.72 -0.42
N GLY A 68 -8.37 -2.69 -1.11
CA GLY A 68 -9.63 -2.73 -1.84
C GLY A 68 -9.63 -3.77 -2.95
N CYS A 69 -8.56 -3.84 -3.73
CA CYS A 69 -8.39 -4.85 -4.78
C CYS A 69 -8.39 -6.27 -4.18
N TRP A 70 -7.65 -6.47 -3.08
CA TRP A 70 -7.63 -7.75 -2.36
C TRP A 70 -9.03 -8.13 -1.84
N ALA A 71 -9.75 -7.20 -1.21
CA ALA A 71 -11.09 -7.44 -0.66
C ALA A 71 -12.11 -7.80 -1.75
N VAL A 72 -12.06 -7.13 -2.90
CA VAL A 72 -12.96 -7.42 -4.02
C VAL A 72 -12.67 -8.79 -4.64
N MET A 73 -11.41 -9.19 -4.72
CA MET A 73 -11.03 -10.44 -5.39
C MET A 73 -11.19 -11.67 -4.51
N TYR A 74 -10.73 -11.63 -3.25
CA TYR A 74 -10.69 -12.81 -2.39
C TYR A 74 -11.98 -13.00 -1.56
N PRO A 75 -12.39 -12.07 -0.69
CA PRO A 75 -13.61 -12.25 0.09
C PRO A 75 -14.90 -12.17 -0.73
N MET A 76 -14.96 -11.22 -1.68
CA MET A 76 -16.17 -11.02 -2.49
C MET A 76 -16.21 -11.91 -3.74
N GLN A 77 -15.13 -12.63 -4.05
CA GLN A 77 -15.02 -13.55 -5.19
C GLN A 77 -15.58 -12.95 -6.49
N ASN A 78 -15.20 -11.73 -6.78
CA ASN A 78 -15.75 -10.97 -7.91
C ASN A 78 -15.29 -11.59 -9.26
N THR A 79 -16.26 -12.03 -10.06
CA THR A 79 -16.03 -12.67 -11.36
C THR A 79 -16.13 -11.71 -12.55
N SER A 80 -16.15 -10.40 -12.30
CA SER A 80 -16.30 -9.38 -13.34
C SER A 80 -15.13 -9.36 -14.34
N THR A 81 -15.37 -8.74 -15.49
CA THR A 81 -14.33 -8.55 -16.51
C THR A 81 -13.17 -7.70 -16.00
N ILE A 82 -13.43 -6.78 -15.08
CA ILE A 82 -12.40 -5.94 -14.45
C ILE A 82 -11.49 -6.82 -13.57
N ALA A 83 -12.08 -7.66 -12.72
CA ALA A 83 -11.34 -8.62 -11.89
C ALA A 83 -10.44 -9.53 -12.74
N TYR A 84 -10.97 -10.04 -13.85
CA TYR A 84 -10.19 -10.83 -14.80
C TYR A 84 -8.98 -10.06 -15.37
N ARG A 85 -9.19 -8.82 -15.84
CA ARG A 85 -8.09 -8.01 -16.39
C ARG A 85 -7.00 -7.71 -15.34
N ILE A 86 -7.41 -7.35 -14.13
CA ILE A 86 -6.49 -7.08 -13.02
C ILE A 86 -5.71 -8.35 -12.66
N SER A 87 -6.39 -9.49 -12.50
CA SER A 87 -5.76 -10.76 -12.14
C SER A 87 -4.77 -11.26 -13.20
N ARG A 88 -5.03 -10.96 -14.47
CA ARG A 88 -4.13 -11.32 -15.57
C ARG A 88 -2.85 -10.49 -15.54
N ILE A 89 -2.95 -9.17 -15.28
CA ILE A 89 -1.80 -8.27 -15.23
C ILE A 89 -0.97 -8.52 -13.95
N ALA A 90 -1.65 -8.60 -12.81
CA ALA A 90 -1.00 -8.74 -11.51
C ALA A 90 -0.60 -10.19 -11.17
N MET A 91 -0.95 -11.17 -12.03
CA MET A 91 -0.67 -12.61 -11.83
C MET A 91 -1.08 -13.12 -10.44
N LEU A 92 -2.23 -12.66 -9.95
CA LEU A 92 -2.68 -12.95 -8.58
C LEU A 92 -2.94 -14.44 -8.39
N PRO A 93 -2.36 -15.08 -7.35
CA PRO A 93 -2.57 -16.48 -7.05
C PRO A 93 -3.89 -16.71 -6.31
N VAL A 94 -4.61 -17.79 -6.63
CA VAL A 94 -5.75 -18.31 -5.82
C VAL A 94 -5.26 -19.36 -4.83
N GLY A 95 -4.20 -20.04 -5.17
CA GLY A 95 -3.60 -21.09 -4.37
C GLY A 95 -2.29 -21.56 -5.00
N SER A 96 -1.74 -22.65 -4.52
CA SER A 96 -0.57 -23.30 -5.12
C SER A 96 -0.76 -24.80 -5.18
N VAL A 97 -0.21 -25.43 -6.22
CA VAL A 97 -0.17 -26.87 -6.40
C VAL A 97 1.29 -27.27 -6.66
N ASP A 98 1.84 -28.06 -5.76
CA ASP A 98 3.21 -28.56 -5.87
C ASP A 98 4.26 -27.44 -6.07
N GLY A 99 4.05 -26.30 -5.38
CA GLY A 99 4.90 -25.12 -5.45
C GLY A 99 4.58 -24.14 -6.57
N GLU A 100 3.78 -24.54 -7.57
CA GLU A 100 3.36 -23.65 -8.65
C GLU A 100 2.11 -22.85 -8.30
N PRO A 101 2.08 -21.52 -8.54
CA PRO A 101 0.93 -20.70 -8.23
C PRO A 101 -0.22 -20.95 -9.22
N VAL A 102 -1.40 -21.24 -8.70
CA VAL A 102 -2.65 -21.28 -9.47
C VAL A 102 -3.13 -19.85 -9.67
N ARG A 103 -3.14 -19.38 -10.92
CA ARG A 103 -3.52 -18.01 -11.24
C ARG A 103 -5.02 -17.79 -11.15
N TYR A 104 -5.43 -16.71 -10.52
CA TYR A 104 -6.83 -16.30 -10.45
C TYR A 104 -7.44 -16.11 -11.85
N SER A 105 -6.65 -15.62 -12.81
CA SER A 105 -7.08 -15.48 -14.21
C SER A 105 -7.50 -16.81 -14.87
N ASP A 106 -6.77 -17.88 -14.59
CA ASP A 106 -7.07 -19.20 -15.18
C ASP A 106 -8.36 -19.76 -14.60
N TYR A 107 -8.55 -19.61 -13.30
CA TYR A 107 -9.81 -19.93 -12.64
C TYR A 107 -10.99 -19.14 -13.25
N LEU A 108 -10.84 -17.81 -13.40
CA LEU A 108 -11.90 -16.95 -13.92
C LEU A 108 -12.28 -17.28 -15.38
N VAL A 109 -11.33 -17.67 -16.22
CA VAL A 109 -11.61 -18.08 -17.60
C VAL A 109 -12.55 -19.28 -17.60
N GLN A 110 -12.21 -20.31 -16.83
CA GLN A 110 -13.01 -21.53 -16.76
C GLN A 110 -14.38 -21.30 -16.12
N TYR A 111 -14.39 -20.55 -15.01
CA TYR A 111 -15.61 -20.22 -14.31
C TYR A 111 -16.60 -19.44 -15.18
N ARG A 112 -16.15 -18.36 -15.81
CA ARG A 112 -17.01 -17.50 -16.65
C ARG A 112 -17.52 -18.22 -17.90
N ALA A 113 -16.70 -19.06 -18.52
CA ALA A 113 -17.14 -19.87 -19.65
C ALA A 113 -18.26 -20.84 -19.22
N SER A 114 -18.08 -21.52 -18.09
CA SER A 114 -19.07 -22.45 -17.57
C SER A 114 -20.34 -21.77 -17.07
N GLU A 115 -20.20 -20.63 -16.38
CA GLU A 115 -21.34 -19.80 -15.95
C GLU A 115 -22.16 -19.28 -17.15
N TYR A 116 -21.47 -18.79 -18.19
CA TYR A 116 -22.14 -18.37 -19.42
C TYR A 116 -22.92 -19.52 -20.07
N TYR A 117 -22.32 -20.72 -20.09
CA TYR A 117 -22.96 -21.90 -20.65
C TYR A 117 -24.17 -22.29 -19.81
N LEU A 118 -24.08 -22.30 -18.50
CA LEU A 118 -25.18 -22.56 -17.57
C LEU A 118 -26.34 -21.57 -17.78
N ASN A 119 -26.03 -20.29 -17.91
CA ASN A 119 -27.04 -19.22 -18.07
C ASN A 119 -27.73 -19.28 -19.43
N LYS A 120 -27.03 -19.73 -20.49
CA LYS A 120 -27.55 -19.73 -21.86
C LYS A 120 -28.26 -21.02 -22.24
N TYR A 121 -27.75 -22.14 -21.76
CA TYR A 121 -28.21 -23.48 -22.16
C TYR A 121 -28.68 -24.33 -20.99
N GLY A 122 -28.54 -23.84 -19.76
CA GLY A 122 -29.03 -24.55 -18.58
C GLY A 122 -30.54 -24.55 -18.53
N GLU A 123 -31.14 -25.69 -18.19
CA GLU A 123 -32.58 -25.84 -17.99
C GLU A 123 -33.08 -25.20 -16.67
N VAL A 124 -32.15 -24.73 -15.85
CA VAL A 124 -32.39 -24.21 -14.50
C VAL A 124 -32.63 -22.73 -14.54
N LYS A 125 -33.71 -22.27 -13.88
CA LYS A 125 -34.01 -20.84 -13.79
C LYS A 125 -32.92 -20.09 -13.03
N VAL A 126 -32.37 -19.04 -13.64
CA VAL A 126 -31.37 -18.16 -13.02
C VAL A 126 -31.86 -17.66 -11.67
N ASN A 127 -30.98 -17.63 -10.68
CA ASN A 127 -31.27 -17.26 -9.29
C ASN A 127 -32.22 -18.23 -8.53
N SER A 128 -32.44 -19.45 -9.03
CA SER A 128 -33.10 -20.51 -8.25
C SER A 128 -32.11 -21.20 -7.31
N LYS A 129 -32.63 -21.94 -6.33
CA LYS A 129 -31.79 -22.73 -5.43
C LYS A 129 -30.89 -23.73 -6.19
N ASP A 130 -31.46 -24.39 -7.18
CA ASP A 130 -30.75 -25.38 -8.00
C ASP A 130 -29.67 -24.71 -8.87
N TRP A 131 -29.91 -23.48 -9.32
CA TRP A 131 -28.91 -22.68 -10.02
C TRP A 131 -27.67 -22.38 -9.13
N TYR A 132 -27.88 -22.01 -7.87
CA TYR A 132 -26.78 -21.81 -6.95
C TYR A 132 -25.98 -23.08 -6.65
N VAL A 133 -26.65 -24.21 -6.56
CA VAL A 133 -26.00 -25.53 -6.38
C VAL A 133 -25.11 -25.86 -7.60
N GLN A 134 -25.63 -25.64 -8.80
CA GLN A 134 -24.85 -25.86 -10.03
C GLN A 134 -23.69 -24.87 -10.15
N LEU A 135 -23.88 -23.61 -9.69
CA LEU A 135 -22.84 -22.60 -9.69
C LEU A 135 -21.68 -22.98 -8.76
N ASP A 136 -21.99 -23.54 -7.59
CA ASP A 136 -20.95 -24.02 -6.67
C ASP A 136 -20.18 -25.23 -7.28
N ASP A 137 -20.86 -26.14 -7.94
CA ASP A 137 -20.18 -27.23 -8.66
C ASP A 137 -19.26 -26.71 -9.77
N ILE A 138 -19.70 -25.68 -10.50
CA ILE A 138 -18.87 -24.99 -11.50
C ILE A 138 -17.64 -24.36 -10.87
N LYS A 139 -17.75 -23.75 -9.68
CA LYS A 139 -16.58 -23.20 -8.96
C LYS A 139 -15.53 -24.27 -8.67
N TYR A 140 -15.97 -25.42 -8.14
CA TYR A 140 -15.06 -26.54 -7.85
C TYR A 140 -14.38 -27.09 -9.11
N ARG A 141 -15.15 -27.31 -10.18
CA ARG A 141 -14.61 -27.79 -11.45
C ARG A 141 -13.62 -26.79 -12.06
N SER A 142 -13.96 -25.50 -12.03
CA SER A 142 -13.10 -24.44 -12.54
C SER A 142 -11.79 -24.32 -11.76
N MET A 143 -11.83 -24.54 -10.45
CA MET A 143 -10.63 -24.59 -9.62
C MET A 143 -9.76 -25.80 -9.98
N ASN A 144 -10.34 -26.97 -10.13
CA ASN A 144 -9.60 -28.17 -10.54
C ASN A 144 -8.93 -28.01 -11.91
N LEU A 145 -9.62 -27.41 -12.87
CA LEU A 145 -9.05 -27.12 -14.20
C LEU A 145 -7.92 -26.09 -14.13
N ALA A 146 -8.06 -25.07 -13.30
CA ALA A 146 -7.01 -24.08 -13.07
C ALA A 146 -5.77 -24.71 -12.39
N GLN A 147 -5.97 -25.65 -11.46
CA GLN A 147 -4.88 -26.42 -10.84
C GLN A 147 -4.17 -27.32 -11.87
N GLN A 148 -4.90 -27.99 -12.72
CA GLN A 148 -4.31 -28.79 -13.81
C GLN A 148 -3.51 -27.92 -14.79
N ALA A 149 -4.02 -26.73 -15.12
CA ALA A 149 -3.31 -25.76 -15.94
C ALA A 149 -2.04 -25.23 -15.27
N ALA A 150 -2.05 -25.06 -13.95
CA ALA A 150 -0.85 -24.71 -13.18
C ALA A 150 0.18 -25.84 -13.21
N TYR A 151 -0.25 -27.07 -12.96
CA TYR A 151 0.60 -28.24 -13.02
C TYR A 151 1.24 -28.46 -14.39
N ALA A 152 0.49 -28.24 -15.47
CA ALA A 152 0.98 -28.37 -16.84
C ALA A 152 2.02 -27.30 -17.24
N ARG A 153 2.17 -26.24 -16.43
CA ARG A 153 3.19 -25.21 -16.65
C ARG A 153 4.55 -25.54 -15.98
N LYS A 154 4.57 -26.54 -15.14
CA LYS A 154 5.79 -27.04 -14.48
C LYS A 154 6.66 -27.82 -15.45
#